data_c63c196a19e7d6908dced96ee179e3f2
#
_entry.id   c63c196a19e7d6908dced96ee179e3f2
#
_cell.length_a   1.000
_cell.length_b   1.000
_cell.length_c   1.000
_cell.angle_alpha   90.00
_cell.angle_beta   90.00
_cell.angle_gamma   90.00
#
_symmetry.space_group_name_H-M   'P 1'
#
loop_
_entity.id
_entity.type
_entity.pdbx_description
1 polymer ?
#
loop_
_entity_poly.entity_id
_entity_poly.type
_entity_poly.pdbx_seq_one_letter_code
_entity_poly.pdbx_strand_id
1 'polypeptide(L)'
;MKKGIALILAMVLLLAAPAMCVAQAEQQKHIVFVTPLIAHPVWLIAKEGFDAAAADLGFRGSWVGPSTIDANEMIKQIEVAIAEKADGIITQGINPEAMVPVLKKAEEAGIPLVVVNSDIPEGPRLAYLGTNPTNLGAIGAEAILSKLDGAEPKVAYMCAVLDYQIGREMIEGYRSVLSQEEGYEELTIVESKSDMLTAVQAWENLFTTYPECNVAISVAAEAGPACAKVVNEMGLKDKVVIMAIDDIEETIDNIKDGTTYATMTQNFFRKGYEAAQWLVEYIDTGVAPAELLNDSGTMVVTLDNIEVYSEDMKKPEKW
;
A
#
# COMPACT_ATOMS: atom_id res chain seq x y z
N MET A 1 -29.26 35.25 81.20
CA MET A 1 -29.60 34.17 80.27
C MET A 1 -29.73 34.73 78.84
N LYS A 2 -28.65 35.07 78.20
CA LYS A 2 -28.62 35.51 76.78
C LYS A 2 -27.17 35.45 76.33
N LYS A 3 -26.56 34.28 76.19
CA LYS A 3 -25.30 34.03 75.56
C LYS A 3 -25.21 32.53 75.16
N GLY A 4 -25.77 32.13 74.06
CA GLY A 4 -25.73 30.70 73.72
C GLY A 4 -26.28 30.33 72.35
N ILE A 5 -26.54 31.29 71.43
CA ILE A 5 -27.14 30.94 70.11
C ILE A 5 -26.32 31.44 68.92
N ALA A 6 -25.13 32.03 69.15
CA ALA A 6 -24.36 32.62 68.09
C ALA A 6 -23.19 31.72 67.51
N LEU A 7 -23.08 30.45 67.94
CA LEU A 7 -21.91 29.61 67.59
C LEU A 7 -22.19 28.38 66.74
N ILE A 8 -23.41 28.20 66.26
CA ILE A 8 -23.78 27.00 65.45
C ILE A 8 -23.99 27.32 63.93
N LEU A 9 -23.99 28.60 63.52
CA LEU A 9 -24.24 29.00 62.13
C LEU A 9 -22.96 29.20 61.27
N ALA A 10 -21.75 29.03 61.87
CA ALA A 10 -20.47 29.28 61.17
C ALA A 10 -19.76 27.99 60.68
N MET A 11 -20.37 26.82 60.85
CA MET A 11 -19.67 25.53 60.57
C MET A 11 -20.28 24.67 59.44
N VAL A 12 -21.17 25.26 58.62
CA VAL A 12 -21.82 24.54 57.52
C VAL A 12 -21.38 25.07 56.15
N LEU A 13 -20.51 26.04 56.05
CA LEU A 13 -20.15 26.73 54.81
C LEU A 13 -18.73 26.36 54.26
N LEU A 14 -18.14 25.25 54.70
CA LEU A 14 -16.76 24.86 54.33
C LEU A 14 -16.59 23.50 53.70
N LEU A 15 -17.65 22.93 53.07
CA LEU A 15 -17.55 21.63 52.34
C LEU A 15 -18.19 21.66 50.96
N ALA A 16 -18.18 22.81 50.28
CA ALA A 16 -18.33 22.86 48.84
C ALA A 16 -16.95 22.91 48.20
N ALA A 17 -16.16 21.83 48.31
CA ALA A 17 -15.04 21.62 47.43
C ALA A 17 -15.61 21.52 45.98
N PRO A 18 -15.19 22.34 45.02
CA PRO A 18 -15.55 22.08 43.66
C PRO A 18 -14.97 20.72 43.33
N ALA A 19 -15.84 19.76 42.96
CA ALA A 19 -15.41 18.59 42.22
C ALA A 19 -14.77 19.13 40.93
N MET A 20 -13.47 19.35 40.96
CA MET A 20 -12.69 19.49 39.75
C MET A 20 -12.87 18.17 39.03
N CYS A 21 -13.78 18.15 38.05
CA CYS A 21 -13.81 17.18 37.02
C CYS A 21 -12.43 17.33 36.29
N VAL A 22 -11.44 16.58 36.75
CA VAL A 22 -10.22 16.36 35.98
C VAL A 22 -10.76 15.60 34.78
N ALA A 23 -11.04 16.31 33.70
CA ALA A 23 -11.19 15.70 32.41
C ALA A 23 -9.87 14.94 32.21
N GLN A 24 -9.95 13.61 32.40
CA GLN A 24 -8.85 12.71 32.07
C GLN A 24 -8.65 12.96 30.59
N ALA A 25 -7.52 13.57 30.19
CA ALA A 25 -7.19 13.71 28.80
C ALA A 25 -7.26 12.29 28.24
N GLU A 26 -8.21 12.05 27.37
CA GLU A 26 -8.40 10.74 26.71
C GLU A 26 -7.06 10.43 26.06
N GLN A 27 -6.43 9.35 26.45
CA GLN A 27 -5.10 9.01 25.95
C GLN A 27 -5.26 8.77 24.45
N GLN A 28 -4.59 9.57 23.65
CA GLN A 28 -4.64 9.49 22.19
C GLN A 28 -4.27 8.08 21.75
N LYS A 29 -5.12 7.43 20.96
CA LYS A 29 -4.86 6.10 20.39
C LYS A 29 -3.53 6.09 19.66
N HIS A 30 -2.80 4.99 19.72
CA HIS A 30 -1.52 4.81 19.05
C HIS A 30 -1.65 3.70 18.00
N ILE A 31 -1.64 4.08 16.73
CA ILE A 31 -1.65 3.17 15.59
C ILE A 31 -0.24 3.09 14.99
N VAL A 32 0.26 1.88 14.78
CA VAL A 32 1.57 1.63 14.18
C VAL A 32 1.40 1.03 12.79
N PHE A 33 1.97 1.67 11.78
CA PHE A 33 2.07 1.11 10.44
C PHE A 33 3.48 0.54 10.23
N VAL A 34 3.57 -0.79 10.10
CA VAL A 34 4.82 -1.51 9.82
C VAL A 34 4.91 -1.76 8.31
N THR A 35 5.60 -0.87 7.61
CA THR A 35 5.79 -0.92 6.15
C THR A 35 6.96 -1.85 5.77
N PRO A 36 6.96 -2.46 4.58
CA PRO A 36 8.08 -3.31 4.11
C PRO A 36 9.31 -2.52 3.69
N LEU A 37 9.11 -1.23 3.31
CA LEU A 37 10.17 -0.33 2.84
C LEU A 37 9.85 1.10 3.30
N ILE A 38 10.58 1.59 4.32
CA ILE A 38 10.23 2.81 5.05
C ILE A 38 10.23 4.09 4.20
N ALA A 39 11.05 4.15 3.14
CA ALA A 39 11.25 5.33 2.31
C ALA A 39 10.98 5.07 0.81
N HIS A 40 10.37 3.95 0.45
CA HIS A 40 10.06 3.65 -0.95
C HIS A 40 8.90 4.54 -1.44
N PRO A 41 8.98 5.13 -2.64
CA PRO A 41 8.00 6.10 -3.14
C PRO A 41 6.55 5.64 -3.02
N VAL A 42 6.22 4.41 -3.45
CA VAL A 42 4.85 3.88 -3.38
C VAL A 42 4.34 3.76 -1.93
N TRP A 43 5.22 3.41 -0.99
CA TRP A 43 4.84 3.32 0.42
C TRP A 43 4.72 4.70 1.07
N LEU A 44 5.39 5.73 0.54
CA LEU A 44 5.18 7.11 0.98
C LEU A 44 3.79 7.63 0.59
N ILE A 45 3.18 7.13 -0.51
CA ILE A 45 1.78 7.42 -0.83
C ILE A 45 0.84 6.82 0.23
N ALA A 46 1.10 5.58 0.69
CA ALA A 46 0.35 4.99 1.80
C ALA A 46 0.57 5.77 3.11
N LYS A 47 1.79 6.28 3.34
CA LYS A 47 2.08 7.14 4.48
C LYS A 47 1.27 8.44 4.45
N GLU A 48 1.14 9.09 3.29
CA GLU A 48 0.28 10.28 3.16
C GLU A 48 -1.16 9.98 3.57
N GLY A 49 -1.72 8.84 3.14
CA GLY A 49 -3.06 8.40 3.55
C GLY A 49 -3.15 8.13 5.05
N PHE A 50 -2.15 7.46 5.63
CA PHE A 50 -2.07 7.18 7.06
C PHE A 50 -1.97 8.47 7.90
N ASP A 51 -1.14 9.43 7.47
CA ASP A 51 -0.98 10.72 8.14
C ASP A 51 -2.27 11.57 8.04
N ALA A 52 -2.96 11.53 6.89
CA ALA A 52 -4.27 12.17 6.71
C ALA A 52 -5.32 11.57 7.67
N ALA A 53 -5.40 10.24 7.75
CA ALA A 53 -6.27 9.58 8.72
C ALA A 53 -5.94 9.95 10.16
N ALA A 54 -4.64 10.05 10.51
CA ALA A 54 -4.21 10.47 11.84
C ALA A 54 -4.69 11.89 12.19
N ALA A 55 -4.65 12.80 11.21
CA ALA A 55 -5.14 14.17 11.37
C ALA A 55 -6.66 14.23 11.52
N ASP A 56 -7.40 13.48 10.68
CA ASP A 56 -8.86 13.51 10.64
C ASP A 56 -9.50 12.78 11.84
N LEU A 57 -8.89 11.67 12.29
CA LEU A 57 -9.45 10.80 13.32
C LEU A 57 -8.80 10.99 14.70
N GLY A 58 -7.76 11.83 14.79
CA GLY A 58 -7.17 12.25 16.05
C GLY A 58 -6.36 11.19 16.78
N PHE A 59 -5.69 10.26 16.09
CA PHE A 59 -4.78 9.28 16.68
C PHE A 59 -3.29 9.67 16.50
N ARG A 60 -2.42 9.09 17.32
CA ARG A 60 -0.98 9.15 17.14
C ARG A 60 -0.54 8.05 16.19
N GLY A 61 -0.01 8.41 15.03
CA GLY A 61 0.55 7.49 14.05
C GLY A 61 2.05 7.26 14.27
N SER A 62 2.50 6.01 14.11
CA SER A 62 3.91 5.65 13.98
C SER A 62 4.13 4.91 12.66
N TRP A 63 5.07 5.42 11.85
CA TRP A 63 5.46 4.81 10.58
C TRP A 63 6.84 4.19 10.73
N VAL A 64 6.94 2.86 10.69
CA VAL A 64 8.17 2.11 10.94
C VAL A 64 8.34 0.99 9.90
N GLY A 65 9.58 0.55 9.72
CA GLY A 65 9.89 -0.54 8.79
C GLY A 65 11.35 -0.57 8.38
N PRO A 66 11.78 -1.61 7.67
CA PRO A 66 13.15 -1.75 7.17
C PRO A 66 13.45 -0.80 5.99
N SER A 67 14.74 -0.58 5.73
CA SER A 67 15.22 0.14 4.54
C SER A 67 15.37 -0.75 3.29
N THR A 68 15.33 -2.07 3.48
CA THR A 68 15.34 -3.10 2.44
C THR A 68 14.29 -4.15 2.80
N ILE A 69 13.75 -4.89 1.81
CA ILE A 69 12.74 -5.93 2.07
C ILE A 69 13.31 -6.98 3.02
N ASP A 70 12.82 -7.02 4.26
CA ASP A 70 13.26 -7.92 5.33
C ASP A 70 12.10 -8.28 6.27
N ALA A 71 11.60 -9.52 6.15
CA ALA A 71 10.50 -10.02 6.98
C ALA A 71 10.88 -10.09 8.48
N ASN A 72 12.14 -10.42 8.80
CA ASN A 72 12.58 -10.53 10.20
C ASN A 72 12.61 -9.16 10.87
N GLU A 73 13.01 -8.12 10.13
CA GLU A 73 12.98 -6.75 10.65
C GLU A 73 11.54 -6.28 10.84
N MET A 74 10.62 -6.57 9.90
CA MET A 74 9.19 -6.28 10.10
C MET A 74 8.61 -6.99 11.33
N ILE A 75 8.94 -8.27 11.53
CA ILE A 75 8.53 -9.03 12.73
C ILE A 75 9.01 -8.33 14.01
N LYS A 76 10.27 -7.88 14.06
CA LYS A 76 10.80 -7.12 15.22
C LYS A 76 10.04 -5.81 15.45
N GLN A 77 9.70 -5.07 14.37
CA GLN A 77 8.93 -3.83 14.51
C GLN A 77 7.52 -4.10 15.06
N ILE A 78 6.88 -5.20 14.65
CA ILE A 78 5.58 -5.63 15.22
C ILE A 78 5.77 -6.00 16.70
N GLU A 79 6.82 -6.73 17.08
CA GLU A 79 7.11 -7.07 18.49
C GLU A 79 7.35 -5.81 19.35
N VAL A 80 8.00 -4.78 18.78
CA VAL A 80 8.16 -3.47 19.45
C VAL A 80 6.80 -2.81 19.65
N ALA A 81 5.95 -2.77 18.62
CA ALA A 81 4.60 -2.20 18.73
C ALA A 81 3.75 -2.91 19.82
N ILE A 82 3.85 -4.24 19.92
CA ILE A 82 3.21 -5.03 20.97
C ILE A 82 3.74 -4.62 22.37
N ALA A 83 5.08 -4.53 22.50
CA ALA A 83 5.71 -4.16 23.77
C ALA A 83 5.36 -2.72 24.22
N GLU A 84 5.21 -1.80 23.26
CA GLU A 84 4.76 -0.42 23.49
C GLU A 84 3.26 -0.30 23.70
N LYS A 85 2.52 -1.42 23.61
CA LYS A 85 1.06 -1.48 23.76
C LYS A 85 0.34 -0.55 22.77
N ALA A 86 0.70 -0.66 21.51
CA ALA A 86 -0.03 0.00 20.42
C ALA A 86 -1.52 -0.41 20.49
N ASP A 87 -2.42 0.51 20.17
CA ASP A 87 -3.86 0.24 20.13
C ASP A 87 -4.29 -0.47 18.84
N GLY A 88 -3.48 -0.39 17.78
CA GLY A 88 -3.69 -1.09 16.52
C GLY A 88 -2.44 -1.16 15.66
N ILE A 89 -2.34 -2.18 14.80
CA ILE A 89 -1.20 -2.39 13.90
C ILE A 89 -1.70 -2.60 12.47
N ILE A 90 -1.06 -1.89 11.52
CA ILE A 90 -1.20 -2.12 10.08
C ILE A 90 0.10 -2.74 9.59
N THR A 91 0.01 -3.78 8.76
CA THR A 91 1.19 -4.43 8.18
C THR A 91 0.86 -5.12 6.85
N GLN A 92 1.85 -5.75 6.22
CA GLN A 92 1.65 -6.60 5.03
C GLN A 92 2.47 -7.89 5.11
N GLY A 93 2.07 -8.89 4.30
CA GLY A 93 2.72 -10.20 4.24
C GLY A 93 3.81 -10.30 3.19
N ILE A 94 5.06 -9.92 3.48
CA ILE A 94 6.18 -10.18 2.56
C ILE A 94 6.70 -11.62 2.66
N ASN A 95 6.52 -12.26 3.80
CA ASN A 95 6.69 -13.69 4.04
C ASN A 95 5.57 -14.14 4.99
N PRO A 96 4.38 -14.48 4.46
CA PRO A 96 3.21 -14.76 5.26
C PRO A 96 3.42 -15.81 6.34
N GLU A 97 4.05 -16.96 6.00
CA GLU A 97 4.28 -18.05 6.96
C GLU A 97 5.14 -17.61 8.15
N ALA A 98 6.22 -16.86 7.90
CA ALA A 98 7.10 -16.38 8.97
C ALA A 98 6.43 -15.32 9.85
N MET A 99 5.44 -14.58 9.33
CA MET A 99 4.78 -13.50 10.05
C MET A 99 3.60 -13.98 10.91
N VAL A 100 2.95 -15.12 10.61
CA VAL A 100 1.80 -15.64 11.38
C VAL A 100 2.06 -15.68 12.90
N PRO A 101 3.23 -16.16 13.40
CA PRO A 101 3.45 -16.22 14.85
C PRO A 101 3.42 -14.86 15.56
N VAL A 102 3.93 -13.80 14.94
CA VAL A 102 3.94 -12.47 15.55
C VAL A 102 2.55 -11.81 15.49
N LEU A 103 1.75 -12.07 14.44
CA LEU A 103 0.37 -11.63 14.40
C LEU A 103 -0.47 -12.27 15.50
N LYS A 104 -0.25 -13.57 15.77
CA LYS A 104 -0.91 -14.25 16.91
C LYS A 104 -0.52 -13.65 18.25
N LYS A 105 0.74 -13.25 18.45
CA LYS A 105 1.16 -12.53 19.67
C LYS A 105 0.43 -11.18 19.83
N ALA A 106 0.20 -10.44 18.72
CA ALA A 106 -0.55 -9.20 18.77
C ALA A 106 -2.01 -9.44 19.14
N GLU A 107 -2.65 -10.45 18.54
CA GLU A 107 -4.02 -10.88 18.88
C GLU A 107 -4.14 -11.29 20.37
N GLU A 108 -3.20 -12.10 20.87
CA GLU A 108 -3.14 -12.51 22.30
C GLU A 108 -2.95 -11.31 23.23
N ALA A 109 -2.29 -10.25 22.77
CA ALA A 109 -2.17 -8.98 23.49
C ALA A 109 -3.40 -8.08 23.36
N GLY A 110 -4.43 -8.49 22.60
CA GLY A 110 -5.66 -7.73 22.37
C GLY A 110 -5.48 -6.57 21.37
N ILE A 111 -4.43 -6.59 20.56
CA ILE A 111 -4.14 -5.54 19.57
C ILE A 111 -4.73 -5.93 18.21
N PRO A 112 -5.72 -5.20 17.69
CA PRO A 112 -6.30 -5.45 16.39
C PRO A 112 -5.29 -5.18 15.26
N LEU A 113 -5.41 -5.97 14.19
CA LEU A 113 -4.53 -5.94 13.03
C LEU A 113 -5.33 -5.72 11.74
N VAL A 114 -4.82 -4.87 10.86
CA VAL A 114 -5.26 -4.78 9.46
C VAL A 114 -4.06 -5.11 8.58
N VAL A 115 -4.27 -6.00 7.61
CA VAL A 115 -3.25 -6.38 6.63
C VAL A 115 -3.54 -5.67 5.32
N VAL A 116 -2.52 -5.07 4.70
CA VAL A 116 -2.68 -4.34 3.43
C VAL A 116 -1.77 -4.92 2.35
N ASN A 117 -2.10 -4.67 1.09
CA ASN A 117 -1.31 -4.99 -0.12
C ASN A 117 -1.04 -6.49 -0.35
N SER A 118 -0.28 -7.16 0.48
CA SER A 118 -0.03 -8.61 0.44
C SER A 118 -0.61 -9.26 1.68
N ASP A 119 -1.53 -10.21 1.50
CA ASP A 119 -2.27 -10.83 2.59
C ASP A 119 -1.44 -11.82 3.42
N ILE A 120 -1.92 -12.11 4.63
CA ILE A 120 -1.43 -13.17 5.52
C ILE A 120 -2.63 -14.06 5.90
N PRO A 121 -3.08 -14.94 4.98
CA PRO A 121 -4.36 -15.64 5.14
C PRO A 121 -4.47 -16.48 6.42
N GLU A 122 -3.37 -17.09 6.85
CA GLU A 122 -3.31 -17.95 8.05
C GLU A 122 -3.10 -17.15 9.34
N GLY A 123 -2.90 -15.83 9.25
CA GLY A 123 -2.72 -14.93 10.39
C GLY A 123 -4.03 -14.26 10.83
N PRO A 124 -4.16 -13.95 12.14
CA PRO A 124 -5.29 -13.17 12.62
C PRO A 124 -5.24 -11.75 12.04
N ARG A 125 -6.39 -11.25 11.62
CA ARG A 125 -6.59 -9.87 11.15
C ARG A 125 -8.07 -9.50 11.19
N LEU A 126 -8.38 -8.21 11.40
CA LEU A 126 -9.74 -7.68 11.27
C LEU A 126 -10.20 -7.67 9.81
N ALA A 127 -9.29 -7.24 8.94
CA ALA A 127 -9.53 -7.18 7.51
C ALA A 127 -8.20 -7.17 6.73
N TYR A 128 -8.30 -7.49 5.45
CA TYR A 128 -7.30 -7.27 4.42
C TYR A 128 -7.81 -6.19 3.45
N LEU A 129 -6.92 -5.26 3.08
CA LEU A 129 -7.17 -4.24 2.07
C LEU A 129 -6.07 -4.29 1.01
N GLY A 130 -6.40 -4.77 -0.18
CA GLY A 130 -5.43 -4.90 -1.27
C GLY A 130 -6.14 -5.16 -2.59
N THR A 131 -5.37 -5.51 -3.60
CA THR A 131 -5.86 -5.93 -4.90
C THR A 131 -5.67 -7.44 -5.07
N ASN A 132 -6.49 -8.07 -5.92
CA ASN A 132 -6.18 -9.43 -6.39
C ASN A 132 -5.08 -9.31 -7.46
N PRO A 133 -3.85 -9.80 -7.22
CA PRO A 133 -2.74 -9.55 -8.13
C PRO A 133 -2.92 -10.25 -9.49
N THR A 134 -3.50 -11.45 -9.52
CA THR A 134 -3.79 -12.15 -10.78
C THR A 134 -4.83 -11.40 -11.61
N ASN A 135 -5.90 -10.91 -10.98
CA ASN A 135 -6.93 -10.12 -11.67
C ASN A 135 -6.35 -8.78 -12.19
N LEU A 136 -5.50 -8.12 -11.40
CA LEU A 136 -4.80 -6.91 -11.80
C LEU A 136 -3.96 -7.15 -13.07
N GLY A 137 -3.18 -8.24 -13.10
CA GLY A 137 -2.40 -8.63 -14.28
C GLY A 137 -3.27 -8.90 -15.51
N ALA A 138 -4.40 -9.60 -15.34
CA ALA A 138 -5.33 -9.89 -16.44
C ALA A 138 -5.93 -8.59 -17.04
N ILE A 139 -6.40 -7.66 -16.19
CA ILE A 139 -6.90 -6.35 -16.63
C ILE A 139 -5.82 -5.56 -17.38
N GLY A 140 -4.59 -5.56 -16.87
CA GLY A 140 -3.46 -4.90 -17.53
C GLY A 140 -3.13 -5.52 -18.90
N ALA A 141 -3.24 -6.83 -19.04
CA ALA A 141 -3.05 -7.53 -20.29
C ALA A 141 -4.08 -7.14 -21.35
N GLU A 142 -5.37 -7.05 -21.00
CA GLU A 142 -6.42 -6.58 -21.90
C GLU A 142 -6.17 -5.15 -22.41
N ALA A 143 -5.67 -4.28 -21.52
CA ALA A 143 -5.29 -2.92 -21.92
C ALA A 143 -4.10 -2.92 -22.88
N ILE A 144 -3.09 -3.78 -22.68
CA ILE A 144 -1.96 -3.95 -23.62
C ILE A 144 -2.46 -4.40 -24.98
N LEU A 145 -3.32 -5.42 -25.06
CA LEU A 145 -3.86 -5.94 -26.31
C LEU A 145 -4.62 -4.87 -27.09
N SER A 146 -5.41 -4.05 -26.38
CA SER A 146 -6.10 -2.91 -26.97
C SER A 146 -5.12 -1.90 -27.59
N LYS A 147 -3.93 -1.72 -26.99
CA LYS A 147 -2.89 -0.81 -27.48
C LYS A 147 -2.09 -1.39 -28.65
N LEU A 148 -1.86 -2.70 -28.65
CA LEU A 148 -1.10 -3.40 -29.71
C LEU A 148 -1.83 -3.45 -31.05
N ASP A 149 -3.17 -3.28 -31.07
CA ASP A 149 -4.01 -3.25 -32.29
C ASP A 149 -3.71 -4.41 -33.27
N GLY A 150 -3.55 -5.63 -32.71
CA GLY A 150 -3.29 -6.85 -33.45
C GLY A 150 -1.82 -7.18 -33.72
N ALA A 151 -0.87 -6.38 -33.21
CA ALA A 151 0.54 -6.78 -33.27
C ALA A 151 0.86 -7.93 -32.31
N GLU A 152 1.69 -8.87 -32.74
CA GLU A 152 2.11 -10.03 -31.93
C GLU A 152 2.86 -9.58 -30.67
N PRO A 153 2.45 -10.02 -29.44
CA PRO A 153 3.12 -9.64 -28.21
C PRO A 153 4.47 -10.33 -28.02
N LYS A 154 5.57 -9.58 -27.98
CA LYS A 154 6.90 -10.03 -27.55
C LYS A 154 7.22 -9.38 -26.21
N VAL A 155 7.02 -10.14 -25.13
CA VAL A 155 6.82 -9.61 -23.78
C VAL A 155 8.03 -9.83 -22.90
N ALA A 156 8.47 -8.78 -22.24
CA ALA A 156 9.43 -8.86 -21.15
C ALA A 156 8.84 -8.31 -19.85
N TYR A 157 9.17 -8.95 -18.73
CA TYR A 157 8.70 -8.56 -17.41
C TYR A 157 9.85 -8.09 -16.53
N MET A 158 9.56 -7.12 -15.66
CA MET A 158 10.44 -6.79 -14.54
C MET A 158 9.67 -6.79 -13.23
N CYS A 159 10.17 -7.55 -12.24
CA CYS A 159 9.65 -7.59 -10.88
C CYS A 159 10.70 -7.08 -9.88
N ALA A 160 10.29 -6.82 -8.64
CA ALA A 160 11.23 -6.42 -7.59
C ALA A 160 12.21 -7.56 -7.28
N VAL A 161 11.68 -8.72 -6.90
CA VAL A 161 12.43 -9.98 -6.69
C VAL A 161 11.56 -11.15 -7.14
N LEU A 162 12.17 -12.17 -7.74
CA LEU A 162 11.45 -13.33 -8.31
C LEU A 162 10.69 -14.15 -7.26
N ASP A 163 11.19 -14.20 -6.03
CA ASP A 163 10.56 -14.96 -4.94
C ASP A 163 9.38 -14.22 -4.29
N TYR A 164 9.12 -12.97 -4.65
CA TYR A 164 7.99 -12.23 -4.09
C TYR A 164 6.68 -12.67 -4.72
N GLN A 165 5.81 -13.28 -3.90
CA GLN A 165 4.58 -13.93 -4.34
C GLN A 165 3.68 -13.01 -5.15
N ILE A 166 3.42 -11.78 -4.67
CA ILE A 166 2.51 -10.84 -5.34
C ILE A 166 2.98 -10.50 -6.77
N GLY A 167 4.29 -10.37 -7.00
CA GLY A 167 4.85 -10.13 -8.33
C GLY A 167 4.63 -11.32 -9.27
N ARG A 168 4.82 -12.55 -8.76
CA ARG A 168 4.55 -13.78 -9.55
C ARG A 168 3.08 -13.88 -9.92
N GLU A 169 2.18 -13.64 -8.98
CA GLU A 169 0.73 -13.71 -9.23
C GLU A 169 0.26 -12.65 -10.23
N MET A 170 0.84 -11.44 -10.21
CA MET A 170 0.59 -10.43 -11.23
C MET A 170 1.05 -10.90 -12.62
N ILE A 171 2.26 -11.45 -12.72
CA ILE A 171 2.80 -11.98 -13.98
C ILE A 171 1.92 -13.12 -14.51
N GLU A 172 1.46 -14.04 -13.64
CA GLU A 172 0.51 -15.09 -14.03
C GLU A 172 -0.81 -14.51 -14.56
N GLY A 173 -1.29 -13.40 -13.99
CA GLY A 173 -2.44 -12.66 -14.50
C GLY A 173 -2.21 -12.17 -15.93
N TYR A 174 -1.09 -11.51 -16.21
CA TYR A 174 -0.73 -11.07 -17.56
C TYR A 174 -0.62 -12.24 -18.52
N ARG A 175 0.05 -13.34 -18.13
CA ARG A 175 0.20 -14.55 -18.93
C ARG A 175 -1.13 -15.19 -19.28
N SER A 176 -2.09 -15.22 -18.35
CA SER A 176 -3.39 -15.85 -18.54
C SER A 176 -4.17 -15.30 -19.73
N VAL A 177 -3.92 -14.05 -20.08
CA VAL A 177 -4.55 -13.36 -21.21
C VAL A 177 -3.60 -13.32 -22.41
N LEU A 178 -2.38 -12.79 -22.26
CA LEU A 178 -1.46 -12.57 -23.38
C LEU A 178 -1.05 -13.87 -24.08
N SER A 179 -0.94 -14.99 -23.37
CA SER A 179 -0.58 -16.29 -23.95
C SER A 179 -1.64 -16.88 -24.88
N GLN A 180 -2.85 -16.32 -24.93
CA GLN A 180 -3.90 -16.72 -25.85
C GLN A 180 -3.75 -16.08 -27.24
N GLU A 181 -2.90 -15.05 -27.36
CA GLU A 181 -2.69 -14.33 -28.61
C GLU A 181 -1.73 -15.06 -29.55
N GLU A 182 -2.06 -15.05 -30.83
CA GLU A 182 -1.17 -15.59 -31.87
C GLU A 182 0.17 -14.83 -31.85
N GLY A 183 1.27 -15.59 -31.93
CA GLY A 183 2.61 -15.02 -31.93
C GLY A 183 3.11 -14.51 -30.59
N TYR A 184 2.36 -14.72 -29.47
CA TYR A 184 2.86 -14.42 -28.14
C TYR A 184 4.20 -15.11 -27.86
N GLU A 185 5.13 -14.34 -27.32
CA GLU A 185 6.41 -14.85 -26.84
C GLU A 185 6.81 -14.15 -25.55
N GLU A 186 7.04 -14.95 -24.49
CA GLU A 186 7.64 -14.46 -23.26
C GLU A 186 9.16 -14.51 -23.40
N LEU A 187 9.80 -13.36 -23.52
CA LEU A 187 11.23 -13.24 -23.75
C LEU A 187 12.03 -13.51 -22.48
N THR A 188 11.67 -12.83 -21.38
CA THR A 188 12.40 -12.96 -20.11
C THR A 188 11.66 -12.29 -18.97
N ILE A 189 12.07 -12.66 -17.72
CA ILE A 189 11.73 -11.95 -16.49
C ILE A 189 13.04 -11.53 -15.82
N VAL A 190 13.14 -10.27 -15.41
CA VAL A 190 14.31 -9.72 -14.72
C VAL A 190 13.93 -9.05 -13.40
N GLU A 191 14.91 -8.83 -12.53
CA GLU A 191 14.71 -8.21 -11.21
C GLU A 191 15.27 -6.79 -11.17
N SER A 192 14.49 -5.87 -10.57
CA SER A 192 14.92 -4.51 -10.22
C SER A 192 15.62 -4.44 -8.85
N LYS A 193 15.35 -5.41 -7.96
CA LYS A 193 15.76 -5.43 -6.54
C LYS A 193 15.27 -4.20 -5.77
N SER A 194 14.13 -3.65 -6.17
CA SER A 194 13.56 -2.39 -5.65
C SER A 194 14.56 -1.22 -5.72
N ASP A 195 15.40 -1.20 -6.75
CA ASP A 195 16.41 -0.17 -6.97
C ASP A 195 16.36 0.36 -8.41
N MET A 196 16.21 1.68 -8.54
CA MET A 196 16.08 2.37 -9.82
C MET A 196 17.28 2.14 -10.75
N LEU A 197 18.51 2.21 -10.23
CA LEU A 197 19.70 2.04 -11.06
C LEU A 197 19.82 0.61 -11.58
N THR A 198 19.54 -0.36 -10.73
CA THR A 198 19.48 -1.78 -11.11
C THR A 198 18.42 -2.00 -12.20
N ALA A 199 17.23 -1.40 -12.05
CA ALA A 199 16.15 -1.48 -13.02
C ALA A 199 16.57 -0.89 -14.39
N VAL A 200 17.20 0.29 -14.43
CA VAL A 200 17.70 0.92 -15.65
C VAL A 200 18.69 -0.01 -16.35
N GLN A 201 19.71 -0.52 -15.64
CA GLN A 201 20.71 -1.42 -16.22
C GLN A 201 20.09 -2.72 -16.76
N ALA A 202 19.10 -3.26 -16.05
CA ALA A 202 18.42 -4.47 -16.48
C ALA A 202 17.59 -4.23 -17.76
N TRP A 203 16.87 -3.11 -17.89
CA TRP A 203 16.14 -2.75 -19.10
C TRP A 203 17.08 -2.48 -20.30
N GLU A 204 18.21 -1.77 -20.11
CA GLU A 204 19.21 -1.56 -21.14
C GLU A 204 19.74 -2.89 -21.71
N ASN A 205 20.11 -3.82 -20.83
CA ASN A 205 20.56 -5.15 -21.20
C ASN A 205 19.47 -5.95 -21.92
N LEU A 206 18.23 -5.84 -21.44
CA LEU A 206 17.08 -6.55 -21.99
C LEU A 206 16.81 -6.11 -23.44
N PHE A 207 16.64 -4.81 -23.71
CA PHE A 207 16.38 -4.32 -25.06
C PHE A 207 17.57 -4.52 -26.03
N THR A 208 18.79 -4.62 -25.50
CA THR A 208 19.96 -4.99 -26.30
C THR A 208 19.93 -6.48 -26.69
N THR A 209 19.50 -7.34 -25.77
CA THR A 209 19.46 -8.79 -25.95
C THR A 209 18.24 -9.24 -26.77
N TYR A 210 17.11 -8.57 -26.59
CA TYR A 210 15.82 -8.86 -27.21
C TYR A 210 15.29 -7.63 -27.96
N PRO A 211 15.90 -7.26 -29.10
CA PRO A 211 15.50 -6.06 -29.86
C PRO A 211 14.07 -6.16 -30.46
N GLU A 212 13.48 -7.37 -30.48
CA GLU A 212 12.09 -7.65 -30.87
C GLU A 212 11.08 -7.33 -29.77
N CYS A 213 11.50 -7.07 -28.53
CA CYS A 213 10.61 -6.74 -27.42
C CYS A 213 9.76 -5.52 -27.74
N ASN A 214 8.45 -5.70 -27.79
CA ASN A 214 7.48 -4.62 -28.05
C ASN A 214 6.51 -4.39 -26.89
N VAL A 215 6.58 -5.21 -25.82
CA VAL A 215 5.80 -5.05 -24.60
C VAL A 215 6.71 -5.20 -23.38
N ALA A 216 6.82 -4.13 -22.62
CA ALA A 216 7.56 -4.07 -21.36
C ALA A 216 6.59 -3.94 -20.18
N ILE A 217 6.49 -4.97 -19.35
CA ILE A 217 5.58 -5.02 -18.20
C ILE A 217 6.40 -4.91 -16.92
N SER A 218 6.08 -3.89 -16.14
CA SER A 218 6.69 -3.64 -14.84
C SER A 218 5.71 -4.02 -13.72
N VAL A 219 6.08 -4.96 -12.87
CA VAL A 219 5.32 -5.33 -11.65
C VAL A 219 6.06 -4.91 -10.38
N ALA A 220 6.87 -3.85 -10.50
CA ALA A 220 7.55 -3.13 -9.44
C ALA A 220 7.53 -1.64 -9.75
N ALA A 221 7.25 -0.79 -8.77
CA ALA A 221 6.95 0.63 -8.99
C ALA A 221 8.10 1.40 -9.68
N GLU A 222 9.35 1.12 -9.32
CA GLU A 222 10.55 1.75 -9.91
C GLU A 222 10.85 1.26 -11.33
N ALA A 223 10.35 0.08 -11.70
CA ALA A 223 10.67 -0.54 -12.98
C ALA A 223 10.01 0.17 -14.17
N GLY A 224 8.83 0.75 -13.99
CA GLY A 224 8.13 1.53 -15.02
C GLY A 224 8.90 2.78 -15.43
N PRO A 225 9.23 3.70 -14.52
CA PRO A 225 10.06 4.87 -14.81
C PRO A 225 11.44 4.53 -15.35
N ALA A 226 12.08 3.46 -14.85
CA ALA A 226 13.35 2.98 -15.38
C ALA A 226 13.21 2.53 -16.85
N CYS A 227 12.14 1.81 -17.19
CA CYS A 227 11.83 1.42 -18.57
C CYS A 227 11.63 2.65 -19.45
N ALA A 228 10.82 3.61 -19.03
CA ALA A 228 10.56 4.84 -19.76
C ALA A 228 11.85 5.62 -20.07
N LYS A 229 12.74 5.74 -19.07
CA LYS A 229 14.07 6.35 -19.26
C LYS A 229 14.86 5.64 -20.37
N VAL A 230 14.99 4.30 -20.29
CA VAL A 230 15.76 3.51 -21.25
C VAL A 230 15.15 3.57 -22.65
N VAL A 231 13.83 3.45 -22.77
CA VAL A 231 13.09 3.56 -24.03
C VAL A 231 13.32 4.91 -24.71
N ASN A 232 13.33 6.02 -23.96
CA ASN A 232 13.64 7.34 -24.46
C ASN A 232 15.12 7.43 -24.91
N GLU A 233 16.06 6.98 -24.11
CA GLU A 233 17.51 7.03 -24.42
C GLU A 233 17.89 6.19 -25.64
N MET A 234 17.24 5.03 -25.84
CA MET A 234 17.45 4.14 -26.97
C MET A 234 16.59 4.48 -28.20
N GLY A 235 15.70 5.47 -28.12
CA GLY A 235 14.81 5.86 -29.21
C GLY A 235 13.77 4.78 -29.58
N LEU A 236 13.21 4.10 -28.58
CA LEU A 236 12.26 2.99 -28.72
C LEU A 236 10.79 3.40 -28.39
N LYS A 237 10.52 4.68 -28.11
CA LYS A 237 9.22 5.18 -27.65
C LYS A 237 8.04 4.72 -28.52
N ASP A 238 8.20 4.69 -29.84
CA ASP A 238 7.14 4.29 -30.77
C ASP A 238 7.10 2.77 -31.04
N LYS A 239 7.98 1.99 -30.40
CA LYS A 239 8.15 0.55 -30.65
C LYS A 239 7.76 -0.31 -29.46
N VAL A 240 7.82 0.23 -28.24
CA VAL A 240 7.61 -0.51 -26.99
C VAL A 240 6.41 0.05 -26.25
N VAL A 241 5.42 -0.80 -26.02
CA VAL A 241 4.30 -0.50 -25.12
C VAL A 241 4.76 -0.76 -23.69
N ILE A 242 4.81 0.29 -22.87
CA ILE A 242 5.16 0.18 -21.45
C ILE A 242 3.89 0.10 -20.63
N MET A 243 3.70 -0.99 -19.88
CA MET A 243 2.71 -1.12 -18.83
C MET A 243 3.44 -1.05 -17.49
N ALA A 244 3.21 0.01 -16.75
CA ALA A 244 3.76 0.21 -15.40
C ALA A 244 2.81 -0.31 -14.31
N ILE A 245 3.25 -0.26 -13.09
CA ILE A 245 2.44 -0.46 -11.89
C ILE A 245 2.65 0.72 -10.95
N ASP A 246 1.62 1.01 -10.16
CA ASP A 246 1.57 2.06 -9.17
C ASP A 246 1.65 3.49 -9.78
N ASP A 247 1.35 4.47 -8.96
CA ASP A 247 1.10 5.85 -9.36
C ASP A 247 2.11 6.83 -8.77
N ILE A 248 3.37 6.39 -8.69
CA ILE A 248 4.46 7.30 -8.29
C ILE A 248 4.62 8.44 -9.30
N GLU A 249 5.10 9.58 -8.84
CA GLU A 249 5.16 10.83 -9.62
C GLU A 249 5.81 10.65 -11.00
N GLU A 250 6.94 9.93 -11.04
CA GLU A 250 7.66 9.68 -12.29
C GLU A 250 6.86 8.82 -13.28
N THR A 251 6.05 7.86 -12.79
CA THR A 251 5.16 7.06 -13.65
C THR A 251 4.06 7.94 -14.25
N ILE A 252 3.45 8.78 -13.43
CA ILE A 252 2.41 9.72 -13.86
C ILE A 252 2.94 10.70 -14.90
N ASP A 253 4.14 11.24 -14.70
CA ASP A 253 4.79 12.15 -15.65
C ASP A 253 5.10 11.46 -16.98
N ASN A 254 5.58 10.21 -16.95
CA ASN A 254 5.85 9.43 -18.17
C ASN A 254 4.58 9.04 -18.94
N ILE A 255 3.41 8.94 -18.26
CA ILE A 255 2.13 8.78 -18.96
C ILE A 255 1.72 10.10 -19.62
N LYS A 256 1.86 11.22 -18.92
CA LYS A 256 1.54 12.56 -19.45
C LYS A 256 2.37 12.94 -20.66
N ASP A 257 3.65 12.57 -20.70
CA ASP A 257 4.52 12.80 -21.86
C ASP A 257 4.37 11.74 -22.96
N GLY A 258 3.59 10.68 -22.72
CA GLY A 258 3.27 9.61 -23.66
C GLY A 258 4.38 8.58 -23.85
N THR A 259 5.39 8.53 -22.98
CA THR A 259 6.43 7.49 -23.00
C THR A 259 5.91 6.18 -22.41
N THR A 260 5.17 6.24 -21.30
CA THR A 260 4.48 5.09 -20.72
C THR A 260 3.04 5.08 -21.23
N TYR A 261 2.58 3.92 -21.71
CA TYR A 261 1.21 3.77 -22.19
C TYR A 261 0.20 3.86 -21.06
N ALA A 262 0.43 3.08 -20.00
CA ALA A 262 -0.49 3.00 -18.88
C ALA A 262 0.21 2.52 -17.59
N THR A 263 -0.44 2.75 -16.46
CA THR A 263 -0.09 2.11 -15.20
C THR A 263 -1.30 1.42 -14.59
N MET A 264 -1.06 0.31 -13.90
CA MET A 264 -2.02 -0.35 -13.05
C MET A 264 -1.93 0.24 -11.65
N THR A 265 -3.01 0.81 -11.13
CA THR A 265 -3.02 1.41 -9.80
C THR A 265 -3.65 0.48 -8.77
N GLN A 266 -3.26 0.67 -7.52
CA GLN A 266 -3.71 -0.12 -6.38
C GLN A 266 -4.22 0.77 -5.22
N ASN A 267 -4.32 2.08 -5.43
CA ASN A 267 -4.69 3.09 -4.46
C ASN A 267 -3.96 2.93 -3.10
N PHE A 268 -2.66 3.19 -3.07
CA PHE A 268 -1.87 3.10 -1.84
C PHE A 268 -2.28 4.15 -0.79
N PHE A 269 -2.76 5.32 -1.21
CA PHE A 269 -3.30 6.31 -0.28
C PHE A 269 -4.47 5.71 0.53
N ARG A 270 -5.42 5.04 -0.15
CA ARG A 270 -6.53 4.34 0.49
C ARG A 270 -6.05 3.25 1.45
N LYS A 271 -5.02 2.47 1.08
CA LYS A 271 -4.43 1.45 1.97
C LYS A 271 -3.92 2.05 3.29
N GLY A 272 -3.40 3.28 3.25
CA GLY A 272 -2.99 3.99 4.47
C GLY A 272 -4.17 4.52 5.27
N TYR A 273 -5.07 5.22 4.61
CA TYR A 273 -6.19 5.92 5.24
C TYR A 273 -7.24 4.95 5.80
N GLU A 274 -7.80 4.11 4.94
CA GLU A 274 -8.94 3.25 5.29
C GLU A 274 -8.55 2.16 6.29
N ALA A 275 -7.34 1.58 6.20
CA ALA A 275 -6.85 0.63 7.18
C ALA A 275 -6.75 1.25 8.59
N ALA A 276 -6.30 2.51 8.68
CA ALA A 276 -6.26 3.24 9.95
C ALA A 276 -7.67 3.58 10.44
N GLN A 277 -8.58 3.98 9.55
CA GLN A 277 -9.98 4.25 9.87
C GLN A 277 -10.65 3.03 10.46
N TRP A 278 -10.49 1.85 9.88
CA TRP A 278 -11.04 0.59 10.39
C TRP A 278 -10.52 0.24 11.78
N LEU A 279 -9.23 0.45 12.05
CA LEU A 279 -8.68 0.24 13.39
C LEU A 279 -9.29 1.19 14.42
N VAL A 280 -9.38 2.48 14.10
CA VAL A 280 -9.98 3.48 14.99
C VAL A 280 -11.44 3.15 15.28
N GLU A 281 -12.23 2.83 14.23
CA GLU A 281 -13.63 2.45 14.38
C GLU A 281 -13.80 1.19 15.25
N TYR A 282 -12.99 0.16 15.01
CA TYR A 282 -13.01 -1.07 15.81
C TYR A 282 -12.63 -0.82 17.27
N ILE A 283 -11.60 -0.02 17.54
CA ILE A 283 -11.19 0.34 18.90
C ILE A 283 -12.29 1.08 19.64
N ASP A 284 -13.03 1.97 18.96
CA ASP A 284 -14.07 2.79 19.56
C ASP A 284 -15.39 2.05 19.76
N THR A 285 -15.74 1.17 18.82
CA THR A 285 -17.10 0.61 18.75
C THR A 285 -17.14 -0.91 18.88
N GLY A 286 -16.02 -1.60 18.67
CA GLY A 286 -15.95 -3.06 18.55
C GLY A 286 -16.50 -3.59 17.21
N VAL A 287 -16.83 -2.72 16.25
CA VAL A 287 -17.37 -3.10 14.94
C VAL A 287 -16.23 -3.31 13.96
N ALA A 288 -16.06 -4.53 13.47
CA ALA A 288 -15.12 -4.86 12.40
C ALA A 288 -15.66 -4.46 11.02
N PRO A 289 -14.79 -4.28 10.00
CA PRO A 289 -15.22 -4.15 8.60
C PRO A 289 -16.18 -5.27 8.19
N ALA A 290 -17.15 -4.96 7.32
CA ALA A 290 -18.18 -5.92 6.92
C ALA A 290 -17.59 -7.14 6.19
N GLU A 291 -16.53 -6.92 5.42
CA GLU A 291 -15.85 -7.96 4.67
C GLU A 291 -14.43 -8.18 5.20
N LEU A 292 -13.99 -9.44 5.20
CA LEU A 292 -12.61 -9.78 5.57
C LEU A 292 -11.61 -9.39 4.46
N LEU A 293 -12.01 -9.52 3.20
CA LEU A 293 -11.19 -9.24 2.02
C LEU A 293 -11.79 -8.06 1.27
N ASN A 294 -11.04 -6.96 1.17
CA ASN A 294 -11.49 -5.72 0.55
C ASN A 294 -10.55 -5.32 -0.57
N ASP A 295 -11.11 -4.93 -1.72
CA ASP A 295 -10.35 -4.39 -2.85
C ASP A 295 -10.03 -2.91 -2.61
N SER A 296 -8.74 -2.55 -2.69
CA SER A 296 -8.30 -1.16 -2.54
C SER A 296 -8.55 -0.30 -3.79
N GLY A 297 -9.00 -0.91 -4.88
CA GLY A 297 -9.30 -0.26 -6.17
C GLY A 297 -8.21 -0.49 -7.21
N THR A 298 -8.48 -1.39 -8.16
CA THR A 298 -7.63 -1.64 -9.32
C THR A 298 -8.14 -0.83 -10.51
N MET A 299 -7.26 -0.03 -11.12
CA MET A 299 -7.61 0.78 -12.29
C MET A 299 -6.45 0.83 -13.28
N VAL A 300 -6.75 0.79 -14.58
CA VAL A 300 -5.83 1.16 -15.65
C VAL A 300 -5.86 2.67 -15.80
N VAL A 301 -4.73 3.32 -15.54
CA VAL A 301 -4.58 4.77 -15.73
C VAL A 301 -3.77 5.02 -16.99
N THR A 302 -4.37 5.74 -17.92
CA THR A 302 -3.82 6.15 -19.21
C THR A 302 -3.86 7.66 -19.34
N LEU A 303 -3.34 8.21 -20.44
CA LEU A 303 -3.44 9.62 -20.74
C LEU A 303 -4.92 10.13 -20.77
N ASP A 304 -5.87 9.24 -21.10
CA ASP A 304 -7.27 9.62 -21.27
C ASP A 304 -8.01 9.87 -19.93
N ASN A 305 -7.56 9.24 -18.83
CA ASN A 305 -8.23 9.32 -17.54
C ASN A 305 -7.35 9.82 -16.38
N ILE A 306 -6.08 10.13 -16.63
CA ILE A 306 -5.09 10.48 -15.60
C ILE A 306 -5.46 11.74 -14.80
N GLU A 307 -6.10 12.72 -15.42
CA GLU A 307 -6.50 13.97 -14.73
C GLU A 307 -7.58 13.68 -13.68
N VAL A 308 -8.62 12.92 -14.05
CA VAL A 308 -9.70 12.52 -13.14
C VAL A 308 -9.15 11.63 -12.03
N TYR A 309 -8.30 10.65 -12.37
CA TYR A 309 -7.67 9.78 -11.40
C TYR A 309 -6.87 10.58 -10.37
N SER A 310 -5.99 11.48 -10.80
CA SER A 310 -5.13 12.29 -9.92
C SER A 310 -5.92 13.19 -8.97
N GLU A 311 -7.12 13.65 -9.38
CA GLU A 311 -8.01 14.44 -8.54
C GLU A 311 -8.75 13.60 -7.49
N ASP A 312 -9.15 12.39 -7.82
CA ASP A 312 -10.07 11.58 -7.01
C ASP A 312 -9.37 10.56 -6.09
N MET A 313 -8.13 10.16 -6.38
CA MET A 313 -7.45 9.10 -5.63
C MET A 313 -7.26 9.40 -4.13
N LYS A 314 -7.16 10.67 -3.74
CA LYS A 314 -6.99 11.12 -2.34
C LYS A 314 -8.28 11.56 -1.67
N LYS A 315 -9.44 11.26 -2.26
CA LYS A 315 -10.76 11.65 -1.75
C LYS A 315 -11.51 10.42 -1.22
N PRO A 316 -11.59 10.22 0.12
CA PRO A 316 -12.27 9.04 0.68
C PRO A 316 -13.70 8.84 0.20
N GLU A 317 -14.42 9.93 -0.08
CA GLU A 317 -15.79 9.90 -0.58
C GLU A 317 -15.93 9.40 -2.04
N LYS A 318 -14.81 9.13 -2.71
CA LYS A 318 -14.76 8.62 -4.08
C LYS A 318 -14.41 7.14 -4.19
N TRP A 319 -14.15 6.48 -3.08
CA TRP A 319 -13.76 5.06 -3.03
C TRP A 319 -14.93 4.09 -2.93
#